data_dd3c41dd64f550a43cb66e23d3d70dc8
#
_entry.id   dd3c41dd64f550a43cb66e23d3d70dc8
#
_cell.length_a   1.000
_cell.length_b   1.000
_cell.length_c   1.000
_cell.angle_alpha   90.00
_cell.angle_beta   90.00
_cell.angle_gamma   90.00
#
_symmetry.space_group_name_H-M   'P 1'
#
loop_
_entity.id
_entity.type
_entity.pdbx_description
1 polymer ?
#
loop_
_entity_poly.entity_id
_entity_poly.type
_entity_poly.pdbx_seq_one_letter_code
_entity_poly.pdbx_strand_id
1 'polypeptide(L)'
;MQRALRAAAAVAAAALSVAGLAAATSGTATAADANLVTNPGFESGLSGWTCTASSGAAVSSPVHGGSGALKATPTSSDNAQCTQTVSVKPSSSYTLSAYVQGSYVYLGATGTGTSDPSTWTPSASSYSQLSTSFTTGASTTSVTLYLHGWYAQPAYYADDVSLTGPAGTATPTPTATPTPTPTPTPTPTPTPTPTPTPTATSGGSLPKHALTGYWQNFNNGATVQTIAQVQDQYDIIAVAFADATTTPGAVSFTLDPALNYSVSQFKADIAAKKAAGKKVIISVGGQNGTISITDSTSATNFANSVYSLMQTYGFDGVDIDLENGINSTYMSQALRSLSSKAGSGLIITMAPQTIDMQSTSSGYFATALNIKDILTVVNTQFYNSGSMNGCDGNVYSQGTVNFITALACIQLQGGLAPSQVGLGLPASTSAAGSGYVSPSVVDAALDCLTQGTNCGSFKPSTTYPALRGAMTWSTNWDASNGNSFSNTVGAHLDTLP
;
A
#
# COMPACT_ATOMS: atom_id res chain seq x y z
N MET A 1 -2.91 20.00 74.96
CA MET A 1 -3.95 19.88 76.02
C MET A 1 -4.99 18.88 75.57
N GLN A 2 -5.01 17.79 76.25
CA GLN A 2 -6.14 17.03 76.82
C GLN A 2 -7.12 16.42 75.81
N ARG A 3 -7.07 15.14 75.69
CA ARG A 3 -7.79 14.01 76.35
C ARG A 3 -9.14 13.77 75.71
N ALA A 4 -9.32 12.67 75.02
CA ALA A 4 -9.66 11.29 75.47
C ALA A 4 -11.16 11.17 75.83
N LEU A 5 -11.89 10.20 75.25
CA LEU A 5 -12.34 9.00 75.92
C LEU A 5 -13.34 8.18 75.10
N ARG A 6 -13.14 6.93 75.13
CA ARG A 6 -13.89 5.74 74.77
C ARG A 6 -15.37 5.73 75.15
N ALA A 7 -16.18 5.02 74.40
CA ALA A 7 -17.07 3.99 74.99
C ALA A 7 -17.59 3.03 73.92
N ALA A 8 -17.44 1.76 74.21
CA ALA A 8 -18.06 0.61 73.53
C ALA A 8 -19.43 0.35 74.17
N ALA A 9 -20.39 -0.14 73.38
CA ALA A 9 -21.52 -0.90 73.90
C ALA A 9 -21.99 -1.87 72.84
N ALA A 10 -21.94 -3.14 73.20
CA ALA A 10 -22.58 -4.28 72.52
C ALA A 10 -24.04 -4.41 73.00
N VAL A 11 -24.84 -5.22 72.26
CA VAL A 11 -26.01 -6.06 72.63
C VAL A 11 -27.09 -5.87 71.55
N ALA A 12 -27.66 -6.82 70.90
CA ALA A 12 -28.07 -8.20 71.03
C ALA A 12 -28.93 -8.55 69.79
N ALA A 13 -28.96 -9.81 69.47
CA ALA A 13 -29.72 -10.45 68.39
C ALA A 13 -31.24 -10.38 68.56
N ALA A 14 -31.95 -10.27 67.43
CA ALA A 14 -33.30 -10.79 67.31
C ALA A 14 -33.46 -11.41 65.91
N ALA A 15 -33.61 -12.73 65.88
CA ALA A 15 -33.96 -13.50 64.69
C ALA A 15 -35.41 -13.31 64.34
N LEU A 16 -35.71 -12.93 63.12
CA LEU A 16 -37.02 -13.09 62.48
C LEU A 16 -36.80 -13.85 61.16
N SER A 17 -37.19 -15.12 61.18
CA SER A 17 -37.31 -15.98 59.99
C SER A 17 -38.49 -15.54 59.15
N VAL A 18 -38.20 -15.02 57.95
CA VAL A 18 -39.20 -14.92 56.89
C VAL A 18 -38.71 -15.82 55.73
N ALA A 19 -39.46 -16.91 55.55
CA ALA A 19 -39.29 -17.77 54.38
C ALA A 19 -39.72 -17.01 53.11
N GLY A 20 -38.74 -16.50 52.39
CA GLY A 20 -38.88 -15.97 51.05
C GLY A 20 -38.46 -16.99 50.00
N LEU A 21 -39.38 -17.39 49.16
CA LEU A 21 -39.16 -18.25 48.01
C LEU A 21 -38.11 -17.63 47.09
N ALA A 22 -36.84 -18.03 47.16
CA ALA A 22 -35.83 -17.64 46.17
C ALA A 22 -36.07 -18.46 44.89
N ALA A 23 -36.66 -17.83 43.87
CA ALA A 23 -36.58 -18.34 42.52
C ALA A 23 -35.10 -18.34 42.11
N ALA A 24 -34.49 -19.52 42.07
CA ALA A 24 -33.18 -19.72 41.47
C ALA A 24 -33.31 -19.44 39.97
N THR A 25 -32.91 -18.24 39.57
CA THR A 25 -32.55 -18.02 38.18
C THR A 25 -31.26 -18.81 37.96
N SER A 26 -31.38 -19.94 37.27
CA SER A 26 -30.22 -20.65 36.71
C SER A 26 -29.59 -19.76 35.67
N GLY A 27 -28.65 -18.90 36.07
CA GLY A 27 -27.72 -18.28 35.16
C GLY A 27 -26.96 -19.41 34.50
N THR A 28 -27.17 -19.58 33.20
CA THR A 28 -26.28 -20.40 32.38
C THR A 28 -24.89 -19.84 32.56
N ALA A 29 -23.99 -20.57 33.24
CA ALA A 29 -22.57 -20.29 33.17
C ALA A 29 -22.18 -20.36 31.68
N THR A 30 -21.90 -19.23 31.08
CA THR A 30 -21.25 -19.22 29.79
C THR A 30 -19.90 -19.91 29.97
N ALA A 31 -19.71 -21.00 29.23
CA ALA A 31 -18.40 -21.65 29.17
C ALA A 31 -17.38 -20.55 28.81
N ALA A 32 -16.26 -20.49 29.53
CA ALA A 32 -15.18 -19.58 29.17
C ALA A 32 -14.81 -19.86 27.73
N ASP A 33 -14.71 -18.79 26.91
CA ASP A 33 -14.34 -18.92 25.50
C ASP A 33 -13.04 -19.71 25.40
N ALA A 34 -13.05 -20.77 24.58
CA ALA A 34 -11.88 -21.60 24.36
C ALA A 34 -10.75 -20.80 23.71
N ASN A 35 -9.50 -21.09 24.06
CA ASN A 35 -8.35 -20.53 23.38
C ASN A 35 -8.32 -21.00 21.93
N LEU A 36 -8.33 -20.07 20.98
CA LEU A 36 -8.37 -20.33 19.54
C LEU A 36 -6.99 -20.58 18.92
N VAL A 37 -5.91 -20.35 19.67
CA VAL A 37 -4.53 -20.55 19.23
C VAL A 37 -4.20 -22.03 19.18
N THR A 38 -3.63 -22.49 18.06
CA THR A 38 -3.08 -23.84 17.93
C THR A 38 -1.69 -23.89 18.58
N ASN A 39 -1.43 -24.92 19.41
CA ASN A 39 -0.15 -25.10 20.09
C ASN A 39 0.31 -23.83 20.84
N PRO A 40 -0.50 -23.32 21.77
CA PRO A 40 -0.30 -22.03 22.42
C PRO A 40 0.95 -21.95 23.31
N GLY A 41 1.36 -23.09 23.91
CA GLY A 41 2.53 -23.21 24.77
C GLY A 41 3.75 -23.83 24.07
N PHE A 42 3.73 -23.98 22.75
CA PHE A 42 4.83 -24.54 21.96
C PHE A 42 5.24 -25.97 22.36
N GLU A 43 4.38 -26.71 23.00
CA GLU A 43 4.62 -28.09 23.50
C GLU A 43 4.85 -29.08 22.34
N SER A 44 4.35 -28.80 21.17
CA SER A 44 4.54 -29.55 19.91
C SER A 44 5.53 -28.87 18.96
N GLY A 45 6.58 -28.29 19.50
CA GLY A 45 7.54 -27.52 18.71
C GLY A 45 6.91 -26.24 18.14
N LEU A 46 7.19 -25.91 16.88
CA LEU A 46 6.59 -24.77 16.19
C LEU A 46 5.33 -25.15 15.41
N SER A 47 4.68 -26.28 15.69
CA SER A 47 3.48 -26.72 14.97
C SER A 47 2.39 -25.62 15.01
N GLY A 48 1.89 -25.22 13.83
CA GLY A 48 0.92 -24.15 13.70
C GLY A 48 1.52 -22.73 13.65
N TRP A 49 2.81 -22.58 13.89
CA TRP A 49 3.52 -21.29 13.84
C TRP A 49 4.53 -21.26 12.70
N THR A 50 4.69 -20.09 12.10
CA THR A 50 5.68 -19.83 11.04
C THR A 50 6.54 -18.64 11.45
N CYS A 51 7.87 -18.83 11.52
CA CYS A 51 8.82 -17.77 11.86
C CYS A 51 9.63 -17.33 10.63
N THR A 52 9.95 -16.05 10.54
CA THR A 52 10.76 -15.49 9.45
C THR A 52 12.17 -16.11 9.43
N ALA A 53 12.69 -16.38 8.23
CA ALA A 53 14.07 -16.84 8.01
C ALA A 53 14.58 -17.93 8.97
N SER A 54 13.70 -18.80 9.46
CA SER A 54 14.04 -19.83 10.47
C SER A 54 14.59 -19.24 11.79
N SER A 55 14.19 -18.02 12.13
CA SER A 55 14.64 -17.30 13.33
C SER A 55 14.07 -17.87 14.64
N GLY A 56 13.00 -18.67 14.57
CA GLY A 56 12.33 -19.29 15.72
C GLY A 56 12.73 -20.73 15.97
N ALA A 57 12.75 -21.12 17.22
CA ALA A 57 12.93 -22.49 17.69
C ALA A 57 12.07 -22.74 18.93
N ALA A 58 11.55 -23.95 19.10
CA ALA A 58 10.99 -24.36 20.37
C ALA A 58 12.13 -24.76 21.32
N VAL A 59 12.04 -24.32 22.56
CA VAL A 59 13.03 -24.60 23.62
C VAL A 59 12.33 -25.14 24.89
N SER A 60 13.07 -25.86 25.70
CA SER A 60 12.58 -26.40 26.99
C SER A 60 13.00 -25.54 28.19
N SER A 61 13.68 -24.43 27.95
CA SER A 61 14.07 -23.46 28.99
C SER A 61 14.53 -22.14 28.33
N PRO A 62 14.14 -20.95 28.86
CA PRO A 62 13.12 -20.79 29.89
C PRO A 62 11.72 -21.10 29.37
N VAL A 63 10.81 -21.57 30.22
CA VAL A 63 9.38 -21.79 29.93
C VAL A 63 8.55 -21.05 30.96
N HIS A 64 7.34 -20.60 30.61
CA HIS A 64 6.36 -20.03 31.53
C HIS A 64 5.43 -21.14 32.04
N GLY A 65 4.88 -21.93 31.13
CA GLY A 65 4.04 -23.08 31.43
C GLY A 65 4.53 -24.33 30.69
N GLY A 66 4.06 -25.53 31.09
CA GLY A 66 4.37 -26.74 30.37
C GLY A 66 5.86 -27.10 30.30
N SER A 67 6.30 -27.58 29.15
CA SER A 67 7.66 -28.05 28.86
C SER A 67 8.29 -27.41 27.60
N GLY A 68 7.54 -26.58 26.87
CA GLY A 68 7.94 -25.90 25.65
C GLY A 68 7.78 -24.38 25.72
N ALA A 69 8.57 -23.64 24.99
CA ALA A 69 8.38 -22.19 24.72
C ALA A 69 8.99 -21.81 23.37
N LEU A 70 8.53 -20.73 22.77
CA LEU A 70 9.19 -20.10 21.63
C LEU A 70 10.45 -19.38 22.10
N LYS A 71 11.58 -19.62 21.42
CA LYS A 71 12.74 -18.73 21.37
C LYS A 71 12.87 -18.20 19.96
N ALA A 72 12.93 -16.89 19.78
CA ALA A 72 13.22 -16.31 18.49
C ALA A 72 14.33 -15.27 18.59
N THR A 73 15.22 -15.26 17.58
CA THR A 73 16.46 -14.50 17.62
C THR A 73 16.50 -13.46 16.50
N PRO A 74 16.23 -12.19 16.83
CA PRO A 74 16.38 -11.08 15.87
C PRO A 74 17.80 -10.93 15.37
N THR A 75 17.93 -10.42 14.13
CA THR A 75 19.20 -9.99 13.56
C THR A 75 19.18 -8.47 13.35
N SER A 76 20.24 -7.90 12.79
CA SER A 76 20.25 -6.48 12.40
C SER A 76 19.24 -6.15 11.29
N SER A 77 18.75 -7.15 10.56
CA SER A 77 17.84 -7.01 9.41
C SER A 77 16.52 -7.78 9.54
N ASP A 78 16.34 -8.56 10.61
CA ASP A 78 15.12 -9.35 10.85
C ASP A 78 14.73 -9.24 12.33
N ASN A 79 13.45 -8.95 12.61
CA ASN A 79 12.90 -8.84 13.96
C ASN A 79 12.47 -10.19 14.55
N ALA A 80 12.73 -11.29 13.84
CA ALA A 80 12.38 -12.65 14.21
C ALA A 80 10.88 -12.84 14.46
N GLN A 81 10.05 -12.42 13.50
CA GLN A 81 8.60 -12.52 13.63
C GLN A 81 8.12 -13.95 13.47
N CYS A 82 7.29 -14.41 14.43
CA CYS A 82 6.56 -15.67 14.37
C CYS A 82 5.05 -15.40 14.31
N THR A 83 4.34 -16.06 13.40
CA THR A 83 2.92 -15.80 13.10
C THR A 83 2.09 -17.06 13.12
N GLN A 84 0.80 -16.90 13.43
CA GLN A 84 -0.23 -17.92 13.25
C GLN A 84 -1.52 -17.29 12.75
N THR A 85 -2.14 -17.85 11.69
CA THR A 85 -3.45 -17.43 11.23
C THR A 85 -4.54 -18.21 11.96
N VAL A 86 -5.51 -17.49 12.54
CA VAL A 86 -6.61 -18.06 13.32
C VAL A 86 -7.95 -17.66 12.71
N SER A 87 -8.87 -18.63 12.60
CA SER A 87 -10.23 -18.38 12.15
C SER A 87 -11.03 -17.66 13.24
N VAL A 88 -11.69 -16.57 12.86
CA VAL A 88 -12.47 -15.70 13.75
C VAL A 88 -13.87 -15.45 13.18
N LYS A 89 -14.77 -14.97 14.03
CA LYS A 89 -16.11 -14.58 13.61
C LYS A 89 -16.15 -13.08 13.29
N PRO A 90 -16.81 -12.67 12.21
CA PRO A 90 -17.03 -11.26 11.89
C PRO A 90 -17.74 -10.49 13.02
N SER A 91 -17.47 -9.17 13.10
CA SER A 91 -18.09 -8.23 14.05
C SER A 91 -18.07 -8.72 15.49
N SER A 92 -16.97 -9.34 15.93
CA SER A 92 -16.83 -9.99 17.23
C SER A 92 -15.59 -9.50 17.96
N SER A 93 -15.66 -9.40 19.29
CA SER A 93 -14.55 -8.95 20.14
C SER A 93 -13.66 -10.11 20.57
N TYR A 94 -12.35 -9.86 20.62
CA TYR A 94 -11.32 -10.82 20.99
C TYR A 94 -10.33 -10.20 21.97
N THR A 95 -9.79 -11.03 22.86
CA THR A 95 -8.64 -10.68 23.71
C THR A 95 -7.48 -11.59 23.35
N LEU A 96 -6.35 -10.97 22.99
CA LEU A 96 -5.09 -11.62 22.66
C LEU A 96 -4.11 -11.38 23.81
N SER A 97 -3.46 -12.43 24.33
CA SER A 97 -2.41 -12.31 25.33
C SER A 97 -1.31 -13.35 25.10
N ALA A 98 -0.12 -13.08 25.64
CA ALA A 98 0.99 -14.02 25.68
C ALA A 98 1.89 -13.69 26.88
N TYR A 99 2.59 -14.67 27.42
CA TYR A 99 3.71 -14.41 28.33
C TYR A 99 4.99 -14.30 27.54
N VAL A 100 5.75 -13.23 27.78
CA VAL A 100 6.99 -12.94 27.03
C VAL A 100 8.14 -12.61 27.96
N GLN A 101 9.37 -12.92 27.52
CA GLN A 101 10.61 -12.55 28.19
C GLN A 101 11.62 -12.07 27.14
N GLY A 102 12.33 -10.99 27.44
CA GLY A 102 13.32 -10.39 26.52
C GLY A 102 13.19 -8.87 26.44
N SER A 103 13.94 -8.27 25.52
CA SER A 103 13.92 -6.84 25.26
C SER A 103 13.13 -6.53 23.98
N TYR A 104 12.30 -5.51 24.03
CA TYR A 104 11.50 -5.04 22.89
C TYR A 104 10.67 -6.16 22.24
N VAL A 105 9.88 -6.85 23.05
CA VAL A 105 9.01 -7.94 22.58
C VAL A 105 7.62 -7.40 22.31
N TYR A 106 7.09 -7.72 21.13
CA TYR A 106 5.79 -7.28 20.61
C TYR A 106 4.83 -8.45 20.46
N LEU A 107 3.56 -8.18 20.75
CA LEU A 107 2.42 -9.08 20.54
C LEU A 107 1.32 -8.30 19.83
N GLY A 108 0.71 -8.87 18.79
CA GLY A 108 -0.40 -8.23 18.11
C GLY A 108 -1.11 -9.13 17.12
N ALA A 109 -2.09 -8.57 16.44
CA ALA A 109 -2.82 -9.24 15.37
C ALA A 109 -2.97 -8.30 14.17
N THR A 110 -2.97 -8.88 12.96
CA THR A 110 -3.20 -8.16 11.70
C THR A 110 -4.37 -8.76 10.95
N GLY A 111 -4.96 -7.96 10.06
CA GLY A 111 -6.11 -8.38 9.27
C GLY A 111 -7.41 -8.39 10.05
N THR A 112 -7.53 -7.62 11.12
CA THR A 112 -8.72 -7.57 11.97
C THR A 112 -9.93 -6.95 11.26
N GLY A 113 -9.71 -6.21 10.17
CA GLY A 113 -10.77 -5.50 9.44
C GLY A 113 -11.27 -4.24 10.16
N THR A 114 -10.57 -3.86 11.23
CA THR A 114 -10.68 -2.61 11.99
C THR A 114 -9.27 -2.12 12.28
N SER A 115 -9.00 -1.51 13.45
CA SER A 115 -7.63 -1.18 13.88
C SER A 115 -6.92 -2.44 14.37
N ASP A 116 -5.81 -2.80 13.73
CA ASP A 116 -4.98 -3.93 14.13
C ASP A 116 -4.28 -3.63 15.48
N PRO A 117 -4.47 -4.48 16.50
CA PRO A 117 -3.94 -4.24 17.84
C PRO A 117 -2.46 -4.60 17.92
N SER A 118 -1.72 -3.85 18.71
CA SER A 118 -0.35 -4.16 19.11
C SER A 118 -0.08 -3.74 20.54
N THR A 119 0.69 -4.53 21.25
CA THR A 119 1.22 -4.22 22.57
C THR A 119 2.65 -4.72 22.67
N TRP A 120 3.45 -4.18 23.59
CA TRP A 120 4.86 -4.55 23.70
C TRP A 120 5.44 -4.22 25.07
N THR A 121 6.63 -4.77 25.36
CA THR A 121 7.43 -4.41 26.52
C THR A 121 8.84 -3.99 26.11
N PRO A 122 9.40 -2.92 26.70
CA PRO A 122 10.79 -2.54 26.45
C PRO A 122 11.79 -3.52 27.05
N SER A 123 11.41 -4.18 28.16
CA SER A 123 12.25 -5.16 28.85
C SER A 123 11.43 -6.02 29.81
N ALA A 124 11.61 -7.31 29.72
CA ALA A 124 11.08 -8.31 30.64
C ALA A 124 12.19 -9.29 31.03
N SER A 125 12.76 -9.14 32.22
CA SER A 125 13.84 -10.03 32.74
C SER A 125 13.34 -11.41 33.10
N SER A 126 12.04 -11.58 33.33
CA SER A 126 11.32 -12.82 33.50
C SER A 126 10.02 -12.76 32.72
N TYR A 127 9.32 -13.87 32.55
CA TYR A 127 8.04 -13.86 31.84
C TYR A 127 7.07 -12.83 32.41
N SER A 128 6.54 -12.00 31.53
CA SER A 128 5.57 -10.94 31.80
C SER A 128 4.45 -11.02 30.78
N GLN A 129 3.21 -10.86 31.21
CA GLN A 129 2.07 -10.95 30.32
C GLN A 129 1.91 -9.66 29.50
N LEU A 130 1.83 -9.81 28.17
CA LEU A 130 1.28 -8.81 27.28
C LEU A 130 -0.17 -9.14 26.99
N SER A 131 -1.03 -8.12 26.88
CA SER A 131 -2.44 -8.30 26.53
C SER A 131 -2.97 -7.12 25.74
N THR A 132 -3.80 -7.42 24.74
CA THR A 132 -4.52 -6.41 23.93
C THR A 132 -5.86 -6.98 23.48
N SER A 133 -6.78 -6.11 23.06
CA SER A 133 -8.10 -6.53 22.59
C SER A 133 -8.45 -5.83 21.27
N PHE A 134 -9.26 -6.48 20.46
CA PHE A 134 -9.75 -5.94 19.20
C PHE A 134 -11.15 -6.44 18.86
N THR A 135 -11.78 -5.79 17.91
CA THR A 135 -13.05 -6.24 17.33
C THR A 135 -12.84 -6.48 15.83
N THR A 136 -13.32 -7.61 15.33
CA THR A 136 -13.20 -7.94 13.90
C THR A 136 -14.19 -7.12 13.06
N GLY A 137 -13.78 -6.78 11.85
CA GLY A 137 -14.65 -6.15 10.85
C GLY A 137 -15.82 -7.03 10.40
N ALA A 138 -16.79 -6.44 9.72
CA ALA A 138 -18.04 -7.13 9.31
C ALA A 138 -17.84 -8.30 8.34
N SER A 139 -16.68 -8.37 7.66
CA SER A 139 -16.33 -9.43 6.71
C SER A 139 -15.10 -10.25 7.13
N THR A 140 -14.53 -10.00 8.33
CA THR A 140 -13.30 -10.64 8.78
C THR A 140 -13.57 -12.05 9.30
N THR A 141 -13.02 -13.05 8.64
CA THR A 141 -13.17 -14.49 9.00
C THR A 141 -11.87 -15.11 9.49
N SER A 142 -10.76 -14.41 9.39
CA SER A 142 -9.45 -14.84 9.93
C SER A 142 -8.61 -13.62 10.31
N VAL A 143 -7.70 -13.82 11.28
CA VAL A 143 -6.68 -12.84 11.68
C VAL A 143 -5.33 -13.53 11.76
N THR A 144 -4.26 -12.78 11.56
CA THR A 144 -2.91 -13.30 11.74
C THR A 144 -2.33 -12.73 13.03
N LEU A 145 -2.11 -13.58 14.01
CA LEU A 145 -1.41 -13.26 15.25
C LEU A 145 0.09 -13.18 14.99
N TYR A 146 0.79 -12.31 15.70
CA TYR A 146 2.24 -12.24 15.63
C TYR A 146 2.90 -12.00 16.98
N LEU A 147 4.11 -12.55 17.11
CA LEU A 147 5.10 -12.25 18.13
C LEU A 147 6.38 -11.84 17.40
N HIS A 148 7.04 -10.76 17.82
CA HIS A 148 8.36 -10.42 17.29
C HIS A 148 9.20 -9.67 18.33
N GLY A 149 10.53 -9.75 18.17
CA GLY A 149 11.46 -8.91 18.89
C GLY A 149 11.74 -7.60 18.14
N TRP A 150 12.90 -7.00 18.39
CA TRP A 150 13.36 -5.81 17.68
C TRP A 150 14.74 -6.06 17.09
N TYR A 151 15.03 -5.38 16.00
CA TYR A 151 16.29 -5.51 15.25
C TYR A 151 17.51 -5.34 16.14
N ALA A 152 18.52 -6.18 15.94
CA ALA A 152 19.76 -6.21 16.70
C ALA A 152 19.60 -6.39 18.23
N GLN A 153 18.41 -6.79 18.71
CA GLN A 153 18.19 -7.13 20.12
C GLN A 153 18.52 -8.60 20.36
N PRO A 154 18.80 -8.99 21.64
CA PRO A 154 18.93 -10.40 22.03
C PRO A 154 17.68 -11.21 21.70
N ALA A 155 17.83 -12.54 21.73
CA ALA A 155 16.70 -13.44 21.59
C ALA A 155 15.60 -13.12 22.60
N TYR A 156 14.35 -13.22 22.17
CA TYR A 156 13.17 -13.17 23.03
C TYR A 156 12.54 -14.56 23.16
N TYR A 157 11.72 -14.71 24.19
CA TYR A 157 10.94 -15.92 24.46
C TYR A 157 9.46 -15.55 24.56
N ALA A 158 8.59 -16.49 24.14
CA ALA A 158 7.15 -16.35 24.31
C ALA A 158 6.52 -17.70 24.61
N ASP A 159 5.44 -17.67 25.40
CA ASP A 159 4.76 -18.86 25.89
C ASP A 159 3.29 -18.54 26.21
N ASP A 160 2.46 -19.59 26.37
CA ASP A 160 1.06 -19.49 26.75
C ASP A 160 0.27 -18.41 25.98
N VAL A 161 0.38 -18.43 24.66
CA VAL A 161 -0.34 -17.49 23.77
C VAL A 161 -1.82 -17.80 23.80
N SER A 162 -2.66 -16.81 23.98
CA SER A 162 -4.11 -17.00 24.08
C SER A 162 -4.86 -15.99 23.23
N LEU A 163 -5.77 -16.48 22.40
CA LEU A 163 -6.81 -15.69 21.73
C LEU A 163 -8.17 -16.21 22.19
N THR A 164 -8.90 -15.41 22.96
CA THR A 164 -10.23 -15.73 23.46
C THR A 164 -11.30 -14.88 22.77
N GLY A 165 -12.42 -15.52 22.45
CA GLY A 165 -13.55 -14.91 21.74
C GLY A 165 -14.31 -15.97 20.93
N PRO A 166 -15.37 -15.58 20.19
CA PRO A 166 -16.18 -16.51 19.43
C PRO A 166 -15.39 -17.22 18.32
N ALA A 167 -15.41 -18.54 18.28
CA ALA A 167 -14.75 -19.33 17.23
C ALA A 167 -15.34 -19.04 15.86
N GLY A 168 -14.48 -18.84 14.86
CA GLY A 168 -14.88 -18.79 13.44
C GLY A 168 -15.21 -20.20 12.93
N THR A 169 -15.96 -20.27 11.82
CA THR A 169 -16.12 -21.53 11.09
C THR A 169 -14.81 -21.84 10.37
N ALA A 170 -14.14 -22.93 10.72
CA ALA A 170 -12.97 -23.40 10.01
C ALA A 170 -13.34 -23.71 8.55
N THR A 171 -12.65 -23.11 7.61
CA THR A 171 -12.74 -23.53 6.20
C THR A 171 -12.17 -24.95 6.12
N PRO A 172 -12.94 -25.95 5.61
CA PRO A 172 -12.42 -27.32 5.58
C PRO A 172 -11.18 -27.38 4.68
N THR A 173 -10.10 -27.88 5.22
CA THR A 173 -8.92 -28.29 4.43
C THR A 173 -9.40 -29.30 3.39
N PRO A 174 -9.07 -29.13 2.10
CA PRO A 174 -9.48 -30.10 1.08
C PRO A 174 -8.85 -31.45 1.40
N THR A 175 -9.67 -32.37 1.89
CA THR A 175 -9.32 -33.79 1.99
C THR A 175 -9.19 -34.32 0.58
N ALA A 176 -8.08 -34.98 0.26
CA ALA A 176 -7.87 -35.62 -1.02
C ALA A 176 -9.03 -36.57 -1.32
N THR A 177 -9.82 -36.25 -2.34
CA THR A 177 -10.93 -37.06 -2.84
C THR A 177 -10.35 -38.30 -3.50
N PRO A 178 -10.81 -39.52 -3.17
CA PRO A 178 -10.43 -40.73 -3.91
C PRO A 178 -10.94 -40.62 -5.34
N THR A 179 -10.09 -40.99 -6.29
CA THR A 179 -10.37 -41.04 -7.73
C THR A 179 -11.62 -41.87 -8.00
N PRO A 180 -12.70 -41.31 -8.62
CA PRO A 180 -13.90 -42.09 -8.94
C PRO A 180 -13.62 -43.01 -10.14
N THR A 181 -14.06 -44.26 -10.01
CA THR A 181 -14.19 -45.23 -11.08
C THR A 181 -15.17 -44.70 -12.15
N PRO A 182 -14.90 -44.85 -13.45
CA PRO A 182 -15.74 -44.27 -14.48
C PRO A 182 -17.13 -44.90 -14.52
N THR A 183 -18.16 -44.12 -14.32
CA THR A 183 -19.57 -44.45 -14.53
C THR A 183 -19.95 -44.07 -15.96
N PRO A 184 -20.80 -44.87 -16.67
CA PRO A 184 -21.11 -44.63 -18.07
C PRO A 184 -21.84 -43.28 -18.29
N THR A 185 -21.42 -42.58 -19.34
CA THR A 185 -21.88 -41.28 -19.79
C THR A 185 -23.37 -41.28 -20.12
N PRO A 186 -24.23 -40.42 -19.51
CA PRO A 186 -25.56 -40.17 -20.02
C PRO A 186 -25.53 -39.25 -21.23
N THR A 187 -26.40 -39.51 -22.20
CA THR A 187 -26.65 -38.71 -23.41
C THR A 187 -26.99 -37.27 -23.07
N PRO A 188 -26.43 -36.24 -23.74
CA PRO A 188 -26.62 -34.85 -23.40
C PRO A 188 -28.06 -34.39 -23.67
N THR A 189 -28.72 -33.88 -22.60
CA THR A 189 -29.91 -33.05 -22.70
C THR A 189 -29.50 -31.66 -23.15
N PRO A 190 -30.21 -30.94 -24.03
CA PRO A 190 -29.82 -29.63 -24.50
C PRO A 190 -29.76 -28.64 -23.35
N THR A 191 -28.59 -28.07 -23.13
CA THR A 191 -28.32 -27.02 -22.17
C THR A 191 -28.99 -25.73 -22.62
N PRO A 192 -29.72 -25.01 -21.71
CA PRO A 192 -30.23 -23.68 -22.03
C PRO A 192 -29.01 -22.76 -22.30
N THR A 193 -29.14 -22.01 -23.39
CA THR A 193 -28.15 -20.99 -23.79
C THR A 193 -27.91 -20.03 -22.63
N PRO A 194 -26.66 -19.85 -22.12
CA PRO A 194 -26.40 -18.91 -21.07
C PRO A 194 -26.69 -17.48 -21.58
N THR A 195 -27.51 -16.76 -20.84
CA THR A 195 -27.63 -15.30 -20.95
C THR A 195 -26.23 -14.72 -20.81
N PRO A 196 -25.76 -13.84 -21.70
CA PRO A 196 -24.42 -13.31 -21.60
C PRO A 196 -24.26 -12.57 -20.28
N THR A 197 -23.47 -13.14 -19.39
CA THR A 197 -22.87 -12.40 -18.26
C THR A 197 -22.10 -11.24 -18.88
N PRO A 198 -22.23 -10.00 -18.39
CA PRO A 198 -21.40 -8.89 -18.89
C PRO A 198 -19.95 -9.30 -18.73
N THR A 199 -19.30 -9.56 -19.82
CA THR A 199 -17.85 -9.75 -19.88
C THR A 199 -17.25 -8.45 -19.35
N ALA A 200 -16.53 -8.51 -18.22
CA ALA A 200 -15.70 -7.42 -17.81
C ALA A 200 -14.78 -7.11 -18.98
N THR A 201 -15.03 -6.00 -19.66
CA THR A 201 -14.17 -5.51 -20.73
C THR A 201 -12.82 -5.28 -20.08
N SER A 202 -11.84 -6.09 -20.43
CA SER A 202 -10.45 -5.89 -20.07
C SER A 202 -10.09 -4.48 -20.48
N GLY A 203 -9.81 -3.60 -19.51
CA GLY A 203 -9.46 -2.20 -19.77
C GLY A 203 -8.41 -2.17 -20.87
N GLY A 204 -8.65 -1.38 -21.94
CA GLY A 204 -7.80 -1.30 -23.12
C GLY A 204 -6.32 -1.12 -22.76
N SER A 205 -5.44 -1.60 -23.62
CA SER A 205 -4.01 -1.31 -23.51
C SER A 205 -3.79 0.20 -23.65
N LEU A 206 -2.82 0.76 -22.93
CA LEU A 206 -2.42 2.15 -23.12
C LEU A 206 -2.01 2.40 -24.58
N PRO A 207 -2.28 3.59 -25.16
CA PRO A 207 -1.79 3.94 -26.46
C PRO A 207 -0.26 3.95 -26.47
N LYS A 208 0.33 3.93 -27.68
CA LYS A 208 1.79 3.99 -27.85
C LYS A 208 2.37 5.23 -27.20
N HIS A 209 1.75 6.37 -27.47
CA HIS A 209 2.04 7.65 -26.85
C HIS A 209 0.87 8.00 -25.92
N ALA A 210 1.16 8.27 -24.66
CA ALA A 210 0.15 8.46 -23.62
C ALA A 210 0.35 9.79 -22.91
N LEU A 211 -0.76 10.44 -22.57
CA LEU A 211 -0.77 11.63 -21.74
C LEU A 211 -1.15 11.25 -20.30
N THR A 212 -0.26 11.59 -19.35
CA THR A 212 -0.53 11.45 -17.90
C THR A 212 -0.92 12.79 -17.30
N GLY A 213 -1.96 12.83 -16.47
CA GLY A 213 -2.34 14.04 -15.72
C GLY A 213 -2.57 13.73 -14.25
N TYR A 214 -2.07 14.62 -13.37
CA TYR A 214 -2.33 14.53 -11.94
C TYR A 214 -3.67 15.19 -11.60
N TRP A 215 -4.55 14.47 -10.93
CA TRP A 215 -5.79 15.03 -10.38
C TRP A 215 -5.59 15.34 -8.90
N GLN A 216 -5.91 16.56 -8.49
CA GLN A 216 -5.69 17.06 -7.12
C GLN A 216 -6.84 16.72 -6.20
N ASN A 217 -6.57 15.95 -5.16
CA ASN A 217 -7.49 15.67 -4.04
C ASN A 217 -7.45 16.82 -2.99
N PHE A 218 -7.30 18.05 -3.44
CA PHE A 218 -7.26 19.24 -2.59
C PHE A 218 -7.51 20.50 -3.44
N ASN A 219 -7.86 21.61 -2.76
CA ASN A 219 -8.01 22.91 -3.40
C ASN A 219 -6.78 23.80 -3.06
N ASN A 220 -6.02 24.18 -4.07
CA ASN A 220 -4.87 25.10 -3.96
C ASN A 220 -5.02 26.32 -4.85
N GLY A 221 -6.24 26.65 -5.27
CA GLY A 221 -6.54 27.76 -6.18
C GLY A 221 -6.69 27.35 -7.64
N ALA A 222 -6.36 26.11 -8.00
CA ALA A 222 -6.69 25.54 -9.31
C ALA A 222 -8.19 25.20 -9.39
N THR A 223 -8.71 25.02 -10.60
CA THR A 223 -10.08 24.57 -10.83
C THR A 223 -10.34 23.23 -10.13
N VAL A 224 -11.28 23.21 -9.18
CA VAL A 224 -11.71 21.96 -8.57
C VAL A 224 -12.49 21.13 -9.58
N GLN A 225 -12.11 19.86 -9.74
CA GLN A 225 -12.72 18.93 -10.70
C GLN A 225 -13.13 17.64 -9.99
N THR A 226 -14.20 16.98 -10.45
CA THR A 226 -14.41 15.55 -10.24
C THR A 226 -13.55 14.73 -11.22
N ILE A 227 -13.36 13.44 -10.97
CA ILE A 227 -12.67 12.55 -11.93
C ILE A 227 -13.39 12.51 -13.28
N ALA A 228 -14.73 12.58 -13.29
CA ALA A 228 -15.52 12.64 -14.52
C ALA A 228 -15.22 13.88 -15.37
N GLN A 229 -14.84 15.00 -14.74
CA GLN A 229 -14.55 16.28 -15.42
C GLN A 229 -13.11 16.36 -15.96
N VAL A 230 -12.24 15.41 -15.64
CA VAL A 230 -10.90 15.34 -16.24
C VAL A 230 -11.05 15.12 -17.75
N GLN A 231 -10.29 15.89 -18.53
CA GLN A 231 -10.34 15.87 -20.00
C GLN A 231 -10.03 14.48 -20.56
N ASP A 232 -10.69 14.10 -21.65
CA ASP A 232 -10.57 12.76 -22.24
C ASP A 232 -9.24 12.52 -22.96
N GLN A 233 -8.44 13.55 -23.17
CA GLN A 233 -7.08 13.43 -23.70
C GLN A 233 -6.12 12.72 -22.73
N TYR A 234 -6.40 12.74 -21.42
CA TYR A 234 -5.56 12.05 -20.44
C TYR A 234 -5.81 10.52 -20.48
N ASP A 235 -4.77 9.76 -20.74
CA ASP A 235 -4.79 8.29 -20.76
C ASP A 235 -4.54 7.67 -19.40
N ILE A 236 -3.72 8.36 -18.58
CA ILE A 236 -3.43 7.99 -17.19
C ILE A 236 -3.79 9.18 -16.29
N ILE A 237 -4.64 8.94 -15.31
CA ILE A 237 -5.02 9.92 -14.28
C ILE A 237 -4.40 9.47 -12.96
N ALA A 238 -3.43 10.23 -12.45
CA ALA A 238 -2.77 9.99 -11.17
C ALA A 238 -3.47 10.79 -10.07
N VAL A 239 -4.10 10.12 -9.12
CA VAL A 239 -4.82 10.75 -8.02
C VAL A 239 -3.82 11.18 -6.92
N ALA A 240 -3.67 12.48 -6.73
CA ALA A 240 -2.70 13.09 -5.83
C ALA A 240 -3.37 13.55 -4.51
N PHE A 241 -3.03 13.01 -3.32
CA PHE A 241 -2.06 11.95 -3.06
C PHE A 241 -2.55 10.99 -1.97
N ALA A 242 -1.99 9.81 -1.92
CA ALA A 242 -2.06 8.98 -0.72
C ALA A 242 -0.99 9.43 0.28
N ASP A 243 -1.39 9.49 1.56
CA ASP A 243 -0.56 9.98 2.66
C ASP A 243 0.10 8.84 3.43
N ALA A 244 1.23 9.14 4.08
CA ALA A 244 1.85 8.23 5.03
C ALA A 244 0.92 7.98 6.23
N THR A 245 0.95 6.75 6.74
CA THR A 245 0.31 6.41 8.01
C THR A 245 1.33 6.36 9.14
N THR A 246 0.88 6.08 10.36
CA THR A 246 1.77 5.82 11.49
C THR A 246 2.54 4.50 11.34
N THR A 247 2.10 3.60 10.45
CA THR A 247 2.80 2.35 10.14
C THR A 247 3.88 2.61 9.08
N PRO A 248 5.16 2.34 9.36
CA PRO A 248 6.24 2.60 8.39
C PRO A 248 5.96 1.99 7.02
N GLY A 249 6.05 2.82 5.99
CA GLY A 249 5.82 2.44 4.60
C GLY A 249 4.34 2.30 4.19
N ALA A 250 3.40 2.16 5.12
CA ALA A 250 1.99 2.07 4.77
C ALA A 250 1.42 3.44 4.38
N VAL A 251 0.51 3.43 3.41
CA VAL A 251 -0.18 4.61 2.92
C VAL A 251 -1.70 4.49 3.09
N SER A 252 -2.35 5.63 3.17
CA SER A 252 -3.81 5.76 3.21
C SER A 252 -4.27 6.84 2.23
N PHE A 253 -5.53 6.76 1.83
CA PHE A 253 -6.16 7.79 1.01
C PHE A 253 -7.55 8.09 1.55
N THR A 254 -7.83 9.38 1.72
CA THR A 254 -9.16 9.88 2.05
C THR A 254 -9.48 11.03 1.12
N LEU A 255 -10.65 10.98 0.51
CA LEU A 255 -11.12 12.06 -0.35
C LEU A 255 -11.33 13.32 0.50
N ASP A 256 -10.75 14.44 0.07
CA ASP A 256 -10.84 15.71 0.82
C ASP A 256 -12.31 16.17 0.92
N PRO A 257 -12.86 16.32 2.12
CA PRO A 257 -14.23 16.80 2.31
C PRO A 257 -14.50 18.17 1.69
N ALA A 258 -13.47 19.02 1.56
CA ALA A 258 -13.58 20.35 0.96
C ALA A 258 -13.94 20.33 -0.53
N LEU A 259 -13.75 19.20 -1.21
CA LEU A 259 -14.12 19.03 -2.61
C LEU A 259 -15.63 18.84 -2.81
N ASN A 260 -16.41 18.63 -1.74
CA ASN A 260 -17.83 18.27 -1.81
C ASN A 260 -18.13 17.11 -2.77
N TYR A 261 -17.23 16.14 -2.80
CA TYR A 261 -17.22 15.01 -3.72
C TYR A 261 -17.38 13.71 -2.91
N SER A 262 -18.47 12.98 -3.10
CA SER A 262 -18.72 11.77 -2.31
C SER A 262 -17.83 10.62 -2.78
N VAL A 263 -17.42 9.75 -1.84
CA VAL A 263 -16.63 8.55 -2.16
C VAL A 263 -17.35 7.64 -3.15
N SER A 264 -18.69 7.53 -3.07
CA SER A 264 -19.48 6.72 -4.02
C SER A 264 -19.40 7.28 -5.43
N GLN A 265 -19.50 8.60 -5.58
CA GLN A 265 -19.39 9.26 -6.88
C GLN A 265 -17.95 9.16 -7.42
N PHE A 266 -16.94 9.39 -6.58
CA PHE A 266 -15.54 9.25 -6.95
C PHE A 266 -15.24 7.85 -7.52
N LYS A 267 -15.72 6.79 -6.85
CA LYS A 267 -15.56 5.40 -7.34
C LYS A 267 -16.32 5.14 -8.63
N ALA A 268 -17.52 5.71 -8.80
CA ALA A 268 -18.29 5.61 -10.03
C ALA A 268 -17.60 6.31 -11.21
N ASP A 269 -17.02 7.48 -10.98
CA ASP A 269 -16.30 8.25 -11.99
C ASP A 269 -14.99 7.55 -12.41
N ILE A 270 -14.27 6.95 -11.46
CA ILE A 270 -13.12 6.08 -11.76
C ILE A 270 -13.56 4.93 -12.67
N ALA A 271 -14.64 4.23 -12.31
CA ALA A 271 -15.14 3.12 -13.11
C ALA A 271 -15.56 3.58 -14.53
N ALA A 272 -16.16 4.77 -14.66
CA ALA A 272 -16.54 5.34 -15.95
C ALA A 272 -15.33 5.68 -16.82
N LYS A 273 -14.27 6.33 -16.26
CA LYS A 273 -13.02 6.60 -16.98
C LYS A 273 -12.33 5.30 -17.43
N LYS A 274 -12.32 4.28 -16.59
CA LYS A 274 -11.78 2.96 -16.94
C LYS A 274 -12.57 2.27 -18.04
N ALA A 275 -13.90 2.37 -18.01
CA ALA A 275 -14.76 1.87 -19.09
C ALA A 275 -14.51 2.60 -20.43
N ALA A 276 -14.11 3.85 -20.39
CA ALA A 276 -13.66 4.63 -21.54
C ALA A 276 -12.21 4.33 -21.98
N GLY A 277 -11.56 3.30 -21.38
CA GLY A 277 -10.21 2.88 -21.75
C GLY A 277 -9.08 3.61 -21.02
N LYS A 278 -9.39 4.56 -20.14
CA LYS A 278 -8.40 5.30 -19.36
C LYS A 278 -7.90 4.48 -18.17
N LYS A 279 -6.72 4.84 -17.63
CA LYS A 279 -6.17 4.27 -16.42
C LYS A 279 -6.25 5.29 -15.29
N VAL A 280 -6.70 4.87 -14.12
CA VAL A 280 -6.73 5.71 -12.92
C VAL A 280 -5.89 5.06 -11.86
N ILE A 281 -4.85 5.74 -11.41
CA ILE A 281 -3.86 5.23 -10.45
C ILE A 281 -3.80 6.13 -9.22
N ILE A 282 -3.32 5.59 -8.10
CA ILE A 282 -3.06 6.39 -6.90
C ILE A 282 -1.61 6.87 -6.90
N SER A 283 -1.39 8.17 -6.76
CA SER A 283 -0.06 8.74 -6.57
C SER A 283 0.29 8.81 -5.08
N VAL A 284 1.55 8.51 -4.76
CA VAL A 284 2.07 8.45 -3.40
C VAL A 284 3.22 9.44 -3.27
N GLY A 285 3.11 10.38 -2.35
CA GLY A 285 4.18 11.36 -2.10
C GLY A 285 3.75 12.81 -2.31
N GLY A 286 4.32 13.45 -3.33
CA GLY A 286 4.21 14.89 -3.57
C GLY A 286 5.08 15.71 -2.61
N GLN A 287 5.10 17.03 -2.80
CA GLN A 287 5.95 17.99 -2.09
C GLN A 287 5.94 17.83 -0.56
N ASN A 288 4.79 17.49 0.03
CA ASN A 288 4.62 17.33 1.47
C ASN A 288 4.63 15.85 1.90
N GLY A 289 4.86 14.93 0.99
CA GLY A 289 4.87 13.50 1.26
C GLY A 289 6.02 13.09 2.18
N THR A 290 5.71 12.29 3.21
CA THR A 290 6.69 11.83 4.20
C THR A 290 6.87 10.32 4.19
N ILE A 291 6.34 9.64 3.16
CA ILE A 291 6.46 8.18 3.02
C ILE A 291 7.93 7.81 2.86
N SER A 292 8.38 6.84 3.66
CA SER A 292 9.74 6.32 3.61
C SER A 292 9.71 4.79 3.65
N ILE A 293 10.46 4.18 2.73
CA ILE A 293 10.56 2.72 2.61
C ILE A 293 12.03 2.36 2.73
N THR A 294 12.44 1.96 3.94
CA THR A 294 13.84 1.79 4.32
C THR A 294 14.24 0.36 4.67
N ASP A 295 13.28 -0.55 4.69
CA ASP A 295 13.46 -1.96 5.02
C ASP A 295 12.38 -2.83 4.36
N SER A 296 12.50 -4.16 4.49
CA SER A 296 11.56 -5.12 3.90
C SER A 296 10.17 -5.06 4.52
N THR A 297 10.05 -4.63 5.79
CA THR A 297 8.76 -4.49 6.47
C THR A 297 7.99 -3.31 5.90
N SER A 298 8.62 -2.14 5.81
CA SER A 298 8.03 -0.96 5.18
C SER A 298 7.70 -1.19 3.70
N ALA A 299 8.55 -1.95 2.98
CA ALA A 299 8.26 -2.37 1.61
C ALA A 299 7.01 -3.25 1.51
N THR A 300 6.84 -4.18 2.44
CA THR A 300 5.66 -5.05 2.53
C THR A 300 4.41 -4.26 2.89
N ASN A 301 4.51 -3.36 3.87
CA ASN A 301 3.41 -2.48 4.29
C ASN A 301 2.95 -1.58 3.13
N PHE A 302 3.89 -1.01 2.39
CA PHE A 302 3.60 -0.22 1.20
C PHE A 302 2.80 -1.03 0.17
N ALA A 303 3.32 -2.19 -0.23
CA ALA A 303 2.67 -3.04 -1.22
C ALA A 303 1.26 -3.47 -0.78
N ASN A 304 1.07 -3.79 0.50
CA ASN A 304 -0.21 -4.20 1.03
C ASN A 304 -1.22 -3.05 1.07
N SER A 305 -0.80 -1.88 1.56
CA SER A 305 -1.68 -0.72 1.67
C SER A 305 -2.07 -0.16 0.30
N VAL A 306 -1.13 -0.05 -0.65
CA VAL A 306 -1.43 0.34 -2.03
C VAL A 306 -2.39 -0.66 -2.68
N TYR A 307 -2.15 -1.96 -2.54
CA TYR A 307 -3.06 -2.98 -3.05
C TYR A 307 -4.47 -2.86 -2.45
N SER A 308 -4.57 -2.59 -1.15
CA SER A 308 -5.85 -2.34 -0.49
C SER A 308 -6.57 -1.10 -1.05
N LEU A 309 -5.85 -0.01 -1.32
CA LEU A 309 -6.40 1.18 -1.97
C LEU A 309 -6.90 0.86 -3.38
N MET A 310 -6.13 0.09 -4.16
CA MET A 310 -6.54 -0.37 -5.50
C MET A 310 -7.86 -1.14 -5.44
N GLN A 311 -8.02 -2.07 -4.49
CA GLN A 311 -9.27 -2.82 -4.31
C GLN A 311 -10.42 -1.92 -3.83
N THR A 312 -10.13 -0.99 -2.95
CA THR A 312 -11.14 -0.12 -2.34
C THR A 312 -11.73 0.88 -3.33
N TYR A 313 -10.88 1.52 -4.13
CA TYR A 313 -11.28 2.62 -5.02
C TYR A 313 -11.34 2.19 -6.50
N GLY A 314 -10.80 1.04 -6.85
CA GLY A 314 -10.77 0.54 -8.22
C GLY A 314 -9.59 1.09 -9.03
N PHE A 315 -8.49 1.52 -8.39
CA PHE A 315 -7.30 2.00 -9.08
C PHE A 315 -6.63 0.90 -9.90
N ASP A 316 -6.03 1.28 -11.05
CA ASP A 316 -5.29 0.39 -11.93
C ASP A 316 -3.83 0.21 -11.51
N GLY A 317 -3.34 0.97 -10.55
CA GLY A 317 -1.94 0.93 -10.16
C GLY A 317 -1.51 2.06 -9.24
N VAL A 318 -0.21 2.35 -9.26
CA VAL A 318 0.44 3.31 -8.37
C VAL A 318 1.40 4.20 -9.15
N ASP A 319 1.48 5.44 -8.73
CA ASP A 319 2.51 6.39 -9.10
C ASP A 319 3.41 6.70 -7.89
N ILE A 320 4.71 6.82 -8.12
CA ILE A 320 5.70 7.14 -7.09
C ILE A 320 6.22 8.56 -7.34
N ASP A 321 5.82 9.48 -6.45
CA ASP A 321 6.18 10.90 -6.49
C ASP A 321 6.83 11.36 -5.17
N LEU A 322 7.81 10.57 -4.67
CA LEU A 322 8.50 10.84 -3.39
C LEU A 322 9.61 11.89 -3.59
N GLU A 323 9.38 13.10 -3.13
CA GLU A 323 10.36 14.20 -3.21
C GLU A 323 11.35 14.22 -2.03
N ASN A 324 11.19 13.32 -1.07
CA ASN A 324 12.09 13.11 0.07
C ASN A 324 13.14 11.99 -0.15
N GLY A 325 13.28 11.54 -1.39
CA GLY A 325 14.21 10.49 -1.80
C GLY A 325 13.64 9.07 -1.64
N ILE A 326 14.24 8.10 -2.33
CA ILE A 326 13.84 6.70 -2.28
C ILE A 326 15.04 5.77 -2.10
N ASN A 327 14.82 4.69 -1.35
CA ASN A 327 15.76 3.57 -1.28
C ASN A 327 15.43 2.59 -2.41
N SER A 328 16.31 2.48 -3.40
CA SER A 328 16.05 1.68 -4.61
C SER A 328 15.83 0.20 -4.32
N THR A 329 16.51 -0.38 -3.34
CA THR A 329 16.37 -1.78 -2.97
C THR A 329 14.96 -2.07 -2.46
N TYR A 330 14.52 -1.33 -1.46
CA TYR A 330 13.24 -1.59 -0.79
C TYR A 330 12.04 -1.09 -1.58
N MET A 331 12.18 0.02 -2.33
CA MET A 331 11.14 0.45 -3.25
C MET A 331 10.94 -0.58 -4.38
N SER A 332 12.02 -1.10 -4.95
CA SER A 332 11.92 -2.18 -5.95
C SER A 332 11.24 -3.44 -5.39
N GLN A 333 11.58 -3.81 -4.16
CA GLN A 333 10.92 -4.92 -3.45
C GLN A 333 9.43 -4.66 -3.26
N ALA A 334 9.05 -3.46 -2.84
CA ALA A 334 7.65 -3.05 -2.65
C ALA A 334 6.85 -3.14 -3.95
N LEU A 335 7.38 -2.57 -5.04
CA LEU A 335 6.71 -2.55 -6.34
C LEU A 335 6.60 -3.94 -6.98
N ARG A 336 7.62 -4.80 -6.82
CA ARG A 336 7.54 -6.20 -7.25
C ARG A 336 6.52 -7.01 -6.43
N SER A 337 6.46 -6.79 -5.12
CA SER A 337 5.44 -7.39 -4.27
C SER A 337 4.04 -6.95 -4.69
N LEU A 338 3.84 -5.65 -4.96
CA LEU A 338 2.58 -5.12 -5.47
C LEU A 338 2.21 -5.74 -6.83
N SER A 339 3.18 -5.82 -7.74
CA SER A 339 2.98 -6.44 -9.07
C SER A 339 2.57 -7.90 -8.98
N SER A 340 3.18 -8.66 -8.06
CA SER A 340 2.80 -10.05 -7.81
C SER A 340 1.36 -10.21 -7.30
N LYS A 341 0.85 -9.22 -6.55
CA LYS A 341 -0.52 -9.20 -6.01
C LYS A 341 -1.55 -8.75 -7.05
N ALA A 342 -1.22 -7.72 -7.81
CA ALA A 342 -2.14 -7.07 -8.74
C ALA A 342 -2.19 -7.76 -10.12
N GLY A 343 -1.14 -8.49 -10.50
CA GLY A 343 -1.02 -9.17 -11.79
C GLY A 343 -0.53 -8.27 -12.92
N SER A 344 -0.54 -8.78 -14.13
CA SER A 344 0.06 -8.17 -15.34
C SER A 344 -0.61 -6.87 -15.82
N GLY A 345 -1.78 -6.53 -15.28
CA GLY A 345 -2.50 -5.29 -15.62
C GLY A 345 -2.09 -4.08 -14.78
N LEU A 346 -1.16 -4.25 -13.83
CA LEU A 346 -0.72 -3.18 -12.95
C LEU A 346 -0.02 -2.06 -13.73
N ILE A 347 -0.44 -0.82 -13.48
CA ILE A 347 0.23 0.38 -13.99
C ILE A 347 1.16 0.90 -12.90
N ILE A 348 2.44 1.03 -13.20
CA ILE A 348 3.44 1.63 -12.32
C ILE A 348 4.04 2.84 -13.03
N THR A 349 3.87 4.02 -12.46
CA THR A 349 4.50 5.25 -12.93
C THR A 349 5.40 5.85 -11.86
N MET A 350 6.32 6.72 -12.26
CA MET A 350 7.20 7.45 -11.37
C MET A 350 7.32 8.89 -11.84
N ALA A 351 7.42 9.85 -10.91
CA ALA A 351 7.61 11.26 -11.21
C ALA A 351 8.86 11.83 -10.51
N PRO A 352 10.06 11.32 -10.82
CA PRO A 352 11.29 11.86 -10.25
C PRO A 352 11.54 13.31 -10.64
N GLN A 353 12.25 14.06 -9.79
CA GLN A 353 12.87 15.31 -10.19
C GLN A 353 14.01 15.05 -11.18
N THR A 354 14.39 16.05 -11.98
CA THR A 354 15.48 15.89 -12.96
C THR A 354 16.81 15.45 -12.31
N ILE A 355 17.09 15.92 -11.08
CA ILE A 355 18.30 15.55 -10.35
C ILE A 355 18.36 14.05 -10.02
N ASP A 356 17.21 13.42 -9.79
CA ASP A 356 17.12 11.99 -9.48
C ASP A 356 17.43 11.09 -10.68
N MET A 357 17.44 11.68 -11.88
CA MET A 357 17.68 10.98 -13.14
C MET A 357 19.03 11.33 -13.79
N GLN A 358 19.93 12.01 -13.06
CA GLN A 358 21.26 12.37 -13.57
C GLN A 358 22.26 11.20 -13.54
N SER A 359 22.02 10.20 -12.68
CA SER A 359 22.90 9.03 -12.54
C SER A 359 22.08 7.76 -12.38
N THR A 360 22.49 6.68 -13.05
CA THR A 360 21.87 5.34 -12.91
C THR A 360 21.98 4.77 -11.50
N SER A 361 22.81 5.35 -10.64
CA SER A 361 22.95 4.99 -9.22
C SER A 361 22.03 5.81 -8.29
N SER A 362 21.41 6.87 -8.78
CA SER A 362 20.40 7.64 -8.02
C SER A 362 19.20 6.78 -7.65
N GLY A 363 18.61 7.02 -6.51
CA GLY A 363 17.54 6.19 -5.96
C GLY A 363 16.41 5.89 -6.95
N TYR A 364 15.88 6.91 -7.61
CA TYR A 364 14.82 6.75 -8.62
C TYR A 364 15.29 6.02 -9.87
N PHE A 365 16.43 6.42 -10.44
CA PHE A 365 16.91 5.80 -11.66
C PHE A 365 17.26 4.31 -11.43
N ALA A 366 17.94 4.01 -10.34
CA ALA A 366 18.23 2.62 -9.95
C ALA A 366 16.95 1.81 -9.74
N THR A 367 15.92 2.40 -9.10
CA THR A 367 14.61 1.75 -8.92
C THR A 367 13.96 1.46 -10.28
N ALA A 368 13.90 2.45 -11.17
CA ALA A 368 13.32 2.29 -12.50
C ALA A 368 14.00 1.17 -13.30
N LEU A 369 15.33 1.10 -13.25
CA LEU A 369 16.09 0.02 -13.89
C LEU A 369 15.85 -1.35 -13.25
N ASN A 370 15.77 -1.41 -11.91
CA ASN A 370 15.50 -2.63 -11.16
C ASN A 370 14.13 -3.25 -11.45
N ILE A 371 13.13 -2.43 -11.79
CA ILE A 371 11.76 -2.88 -12.09
C ILE A 371 11.37 -2.68 -13.56
N LYS A 372 12.35 -2.53 -14.45
CA LYS A 372 12.13 -2.23 -15.86
C LYS A 372 11.13 -3.15 -16.56
N ASP A 373 11.09 -4.42 -16.14
CA ASP A 373 10.18 -5.44 -16.65
C ASP A 373 8.70 -5.23 -16.27
N ILE A 374 8.42 -4.45 -15.23
CA ILE A 374 7.05 -4.14 -14.74
C ILE A 374 6.73 -2.64 -14.74
N LEU A 375 7.69 -1.79 -15.07
CA LEU A 375 7.53 -0.33 -15.09
C LEU A 375 6.78 0.12 -16.35
N THR A 376 5.77 0.97 -16.18
CA THR A 376 4.99 1.55 -17.28
C THR A 376 5.67 2.80 -17.85
N VAL A 377 5.95 3.81 -17.01
CA VAL A 377 6.61 5.05 -17.44
C VAL A 377 7.24 5.81 -16.27
N VAL A 378 8.35 6.48 -16.55
CA VAL A 378 8.96 7.52 -15.72
C VAL A 378 8.63 8.86 -16.33
N ASN A 379 7.83 9.66 -15.65
CA ASN A 379 7.40 11.01 -16.03
C ASN A 379 8.26 12.04 -15.30
N THR A 380 9.49 12.24 -15.73
CA THR A 380 10.41 13.15 -15.05
C THR A 380 9.90 14.59 -15.05
N GLN A 381 10.00 15.26 -13.90
CA GLN A 381 9.58 16.64 -13.69
C GLN A 381 10.65 17.61 -14.24
N PHE A 382 10.50 18.11 -15.49
CA PHE A 382 11.41 19.05 -16.12
C PHE A 382 11.14 20.51 -15.71
N TYR A 383 10.76 20.73 -14.48
CA TYR A 383 10.47 22.03 -13.86
C TYR A 383 11.04 22.12 -12.45
N ASN A 384 11.05 23.28 -11.82
CA ASN A 384 11.66 23.53 -10.49
C ASN A 384 13.11 23.03 -10.37
N SER A 385 13.87 23.03 -11.46
CA SER A 385 15.14 22.29 -11.58
C SER A 385 16.37 23.14 -11.87
N GLY A 386 16.20 24.40 -12.24
CA GLY A 386 17.33 25.30 -12.58
C GLY A 386 18.05 24.91 -13.85
N SER A 387 19.37 24.69 -13.75
CA SER A 387 20.22 24.29 -14.89
C SER A 387 20.95 22.99 -14.53
N MET A 388 21.06 22.07 -15.50
CA MET A 388 21.68 20.75 -15.32
C MET A 388 22.42 20.27 -16.56
N ASN A 389 23.33 19.31 -16.38
CA ASN A 389 24.01 18.66 -17.49
C ASN A 389 23.06 17.82 -18.31
N GLY A 390 23.16 17.93 -19.63
CA GLY A 390 22.53 17.00 -20.57
C GLY A 390 23.39 15.76 -20.81
N CYS A 391 22.88 14.83 -21.60
CA CYS A 391 23.58 13.58 -21.95
C CYS A 391 24.86 13.79 -22.80
N ASP A 392 25.05 14.98 -23.34
CA ASP A 392 26.25 15.42 -24.09
C ASP A 392 27.28 16.16 -23.21
N GLY A 393 26.99 16.30 -21.91
CA GLY A 393 27.85 16.99 -20.94
C GLY A 393 27.74 18.51 -20.94
N ASN A 394 26.92 19.10 -21.83
CA ASN A 394 26.64 20.54 -21.81
C ASN A 394 25.56 20.87 -20.78
N VAL A 395 25.61 22.12 -20.26
CA VAL A 395 24.62 22.61 -19.28
C VAL A 395 23.45 23.28 -20.02
N TYR A 396 22.26 22.88 -19.64
CA TYR A 396 21.00 23.42 -20.17
C TYR A 396 20.15 23.99 -19.04
N SER A 397 19.45 25.10 -19.32
CA SER A 397 18.54 25.74 -18.36
C SER A 397 17.10 25.30 -18.61
N GLN A 398 16.37 25.06 -17.52
CA GLN A 398 14.95 24.73 -17.58
C GLN A 398 14.13 25.77 -18.38
N GLY A 399 12.95 25.38 -18.86
CA GLY A 399 12.10 26.24 -19.65
C GLY A 399 12.46 26.28 -21.14
N THR A 400 13.23 25.31 -21.62
CA THR A 400 13.67 25.22 -23.03
C THR A 400 13.53 23.80 -23.59
N VAL A 401 13.34 23.70 -24.92
CA VAL A 401 13.38 22.39 -25.63
C VAL A 401 14.68 21.65 -25.32
N ASN A 402 15.82 22.34 -25.30
CA ASN A 402 17.11 21.74 -25.06
C ASN A 402 17.21 21.07 -23.69
N PHE A 403 16.72 21.71 -22.63
CA PHE A 403 16.70 21.14 -21.28
C PHE A 403 15.90 19.84 -21.25
N ILE A 404 14.68 19.87 -21.79
CA ILE A 404 13.79 18.71 -21.80
C ILE A 404 14.44 17.55 -22.57
N THR A 405 14.93 17.82 -23.78
CA THR A 405 15.44 16.78 -24.68
C THR A 405 16.80 16.23 -24.24
N ALA A 406 17.72 17.09 -23.78
CA ALA A 406 19.04 16.66 -23.33
C ALA A 406 19.00 15.87 -22.02
N LEU A 407 18.07 16.19 -21.11
CA LEU A 407 17.94 15.44 -19.86
C LEU A 407 17.12 14.15 -20.05
N ALA A 408 16.08 14.15 -20.90
CA ALA A 408 15.41 12.91 -21.29
C ALA A 408 16.36 11.91 -21.97
N CYS A 409 17.33 12.42 -22.75
CA CYS A 409 18.37 11.63 -23.38
C CYS A 409 19.22 10.84 -22.35
N ILE A 410 19.47 11.38 -21.15
CA ILE A 410 20.20 10.67 -20.09
C ILE A 410 19.47 9.37 -19.71
N GLN A 411 18.16 9.44 -19.56
CA GLN A 411 17.33 8.27 -19.19
C GLN A 411 17.33 7.21 -20.28
N LEU A 412 17.22 7.65 -21.53
CA LEU A 412 17.24 6.78 -22.71
C LEU A 412 18.60 6.09 -22.89
N GLN A 413 19.70 6.83 -22.76
CA GLN A 413 21.06 6.28 -22.80
C GLN A 413 21.40 5.45 -21.55
N GLY A 414 20.81 5.77 -20.41
CA GLY A 414 20.99 5.08 -19.15
C GLY A 414 20.25 3.75 -19.04
N GLY A 415 19.46 3.37 -20.06
CA GLY A 415 18.93 2.03 -20.22
C GLY A 415 17.42 1.88 -20.09
N LEU A 416 16.65 2.95 -19.88
CA LEU A 416 15.19 2.87 -19.99
C LEU A 416 14.78 2.67 -21.45
N ALA A 417 13.75 1.89 -21.68
CA ALA A 417 13.14 1.79 -23.00
C ALA A 417 12.44 3.12 -23.35
N PRO A 418 12.43 3.56 -24.61
CA PRO A 418 11.70 4.78 -25.00
C PRO A 418 10.25 4.78 -24.54
N SER A 419 9.58 3.62 -24.59
CA SER A 419 8.21 3.43 -24.08
C SER A 419 8.07 3.59 -22.55
N GLN A 420 9.16 3.80 -21.85
CA GLN A 420 9.19 4.03 -20.39
C GLN A 420 9.63 5.44 -20.02
N VAL A 421 9.78 6.36 -20.98
CA VAL A 421 10.20 7.74 -20.73
C VAL A 421 9.10 8.71 -21.16
N GLY A 422 8.65 9.55 -20.22
CA GLY A 422 7.66 10.61 -20.42
C GLY A 422 8.21 11.98 -19.98
N LEU A 423 7.67 13.03 -20.56
CA LEU A 423 8.10 14.42 -20.35
C LEU A 423 7.11 15.14 -19.42
N GLY A 424 7.50 15.40 -18.16
CA GLY A 424 6.66 16.05 -17.16
C GLY A 424 6.82 17.56 -17.11
N LEU A 425 5.76 18.32 -17.38
CA LEU A 425 5.74 19.79 -17.39
C LEU A 425 4.52 20.35 -16.65
N PRO A 426 4.59 21.59 -16.09
CA PRO A 426 3.43 22.24 -15.49
C PRO A 426 2.39 22.65 -16.54
N ALA A 427 1.10 22.51 -16.21
CA ALA A 427 0.01 22.90 -17.11
C ALA A 427 -0.21 24.41 -17.24
N SER A 428 0.30 25.18 -16.28
CA SER A 428 0.21 26.65 -16.27
C SER A 428 1.36 27.28 -15.51
N THR A 429 1.54 28.58 -15.64
CA THR A 429 2.55 29.35 -14.88
C THR A 429 2.31 29.33 -13.37
N SER A 430 1.10 29.07 -12.92
CA SER A 430 0.75 28.97 -11.50
C SER A 430 0.90 27.55 -10.93
N ALA A 431 1.18 26.55 -11.79
CA ALA A 431 1.25 25.16 -11.39
C ALA A 431 2.58 24.76 -10.74
N ALA A 432 3.65 25.54 -10.99
CA ALA A 432 4.98 25.30 -10.43
C ALA A 432 5.71 26.62 -10.17
N GLY A 433 6.73 26.59 -9.31
CA GLY A 433 7.54 27.76 -8.99
C GLY A 433 8.38 28.27 -10.16
N SER A 434 8.77 27.38 -11.07
CA SER A 434 9.58 27.70 -12.26
C SER A 434 9.54 26.57 -13.29
N GLY A 435 10.02 26.84 -14.50
CA GLY A 435 10.16 25.82 -15.55
C GLY A 435 8.91 25.61 -16.41
N TYR A 436 7.86 26.43 -16.25
CA TYR A 436 6.74 26.40 -17.17
C TYR A 436 7.20 26.70 -18.61
N VAL A 437 6.66 25.94 -19.55
CA VAL A 437 6.79 26.18 -21.00
C VAL A 437 5.40 26.15 -21.65
N SER A 438 5.24 26.83 -22.78
CA SER A 438 4.03 26.65 -23.56
C SER A 438 3.90 25.20 -24.06
N PRO A 439 2.69 24.68 -24.23
CA PRO A 439 2.48 23.33 -24.77
C PRO A 439 3.23 23.07 -26.09
N SER A 440 3.38 24.07 -26.96
CA SER A 440 4.14 23.96 -28.22
C SER A 440 5.64 23.66 -28.01
N VAL A 441 6.23 24.05 -26.88
CA VAL A 441 7.62 23.68 -26.52
C VAL A 441 7.69 22.20 -26.12
N VAL A 442 6.63 21.67 -25.49
CA VAL A 442 6.51 20.25 -25.20
C VAL A 442 6.40 19.44 -26.49
N ASP A 443 5.56 19.90 -27.42
CA ASP A 443 5.41 19.27 -28.74
C ASP A 443 6.75 19.28 -29.51
N ALA A 444 7.48 20.39 -29.50
CA ALA A 444 8.80 20.46 -30.11
C ALA A 444 9.82 19.49 -29.46
N ALA A 445 9.76 19.32 -28.15
CA ALA A 445 10.60 18.35 -27.46
C ALA A 445 10.23 16.89 -27.80
N LEU A 446 8.94 16.59 -27.92
CA LEU A 446 8.43 15.30 -28.40
C LEU A 446 8.90 15.01 -29.83
N ASP A 447 8.74 15.98 -30.75
CA ASP A 447 9.21 15.87 -32.14
C ASP A 447 10.73 15.66 -32.21
N CYS A 448 11.48 16.40 -31.41
CA CYS A 448 12.94 16.27 -31.37
C CYS A 448 13.37 14.87 -30.97
N LEU A 449 12.75 14.32 -29.91
CA LEU A 449 13.09 12.98 -29.43
C LEU A 449 12.57 11.88 -30.34
N THR A 450 11.37 12.02 -30.90
CA THR A 450 10.73 10.93 -31.68
C THR A 450 11.16 10.92 -33.14
N GLN A 451 11.37 12.11 -33.75
CA GLN A 451 11.56 12.29 -35.18
C GLN A 451 12.87 13.05 -35.55
N GLY A 452 13.52 13.71 -34.58
CA GLY A 452 14.72 14.53 -34.80
C GLY A 452 14.42 15.85 -35.49
N THR A 453 13.16 16.33 -35.41
CA THR A 453 12.68 17.60 -35.94
C THR A 453 12.35 18.58 -34.81
N ASN A 454 12.24 19.85 -35.06
CA ASN A 454 11.91 20.91 -34.11
C ASN A 454 12.84 20.93 -32.85
N CYS A 455 14.05 20.38 -32.95
CA CYS A 455 15.08 20.46 -31.93
C CYS A 455 15.58 21.90 -31.76
N GLY A 456 16.06 22.22 -30.57
CA GLY A 456 16.84 23.42 -30.32
C GLY A 456 18.30 23.24 -30.77
N SER A 457 19.24 23.77 -29.98
CA SER A 457 20.67 23.56 -30.22
C SER A 457 21.14 22.14 -29.89
N PHE A 458 20.44 21.44 -28.96
CA PHE A 458 20.66 20.03 -28.70
C PHE A 458 19.80 19.18 -29.63
N LYS A 459 20.42 18.16 -30.23
CA LYS A 459 19.76 17.14 -31.02
C LYS A 459 20.33 15.78 -30.61
N PRO A 460 19.48 14.81 -30.22
CA PRO A 460 19.95 13.47 -29.89
C PRO A 460 20.58 12.79 -31.12
N SER A 461 21.56 11.93 -30.89
CA SER A 461 22.27 11.20 -31.96
C SER A 461 21.39 10.17 -32.66
N THR A 462 20.28 9.78 -32.03
CA THR A 462 19.26 8.85 -32.58
C THR A 462 17.89 9.32 -32.18
N THR A 463 16.87 8.89 -32.90
CA THR A 463 15.46 9.14 -32.58
C THR A 463 14.85 7.99 -31.81
N TYR A 464 13.80 8.31 -31.06
CA TYR A 464 13.10 7.39 -30.15
C TYR A 464 11.59 7.36 -30.46
N PRO A 465 11.17 6.81 -31.61
CA PRO A 465 9.77 6.87 -32.07
C PRO A 465 8.78 6.10 -31.17
N ALA A 466 9.26 5.41 -30.15
CA ALA A 466 8.45 4.73 -29.14
C ALA A 466 8.45 5.47 -27.79
N LEU A 467 8.86 6.75 -27.73
CA LEU A 467 8.79 7.56 -26.50
C LEU A 467 7.37 7.52 -25.93
N ARG A 468 7.23 7.33 -24.58
CA ARG A 468 5.89 7.13 -23.99
C ARG A 468 4.97 8.35 -24.14
N GLY A 469 5.48 9.55 -24.06
CA GLY A 469 4.66 10.76 -24.21
C GLY A 469 4.95 11.83 -23.18
N ALA A 470 3.91 12.38 -22.57
CA ALA A 470 4.04 13.51 -21.65
C ALA A 470 3.21 13.33 -20.36
N MET A 471 3.53 14.16 -19.37
CA MET A 471 2.80 14.28 -18.13
C MET A 471 2.60 15.75 -17.76
N THR A 472 1.54 16.06 -17.04
CA THR A 472 1.39 17.41 -16.48
C THR A 472 0.95 17.41 -15.01
N TRP A 473 1.51 18.35 -14.28
CA TRP A 473 1.01 18.86 -13.03
C TRP A 473 0.21 20.13 -13.30
N SER A 474 -1.11 20.16 -13.31
CA SER A 474 -2.06 19.10 -13.08
C SER A 474 -3.26 19.25 -14.00
N THR A 475 -4.18 18.27 -14.04
CA THR A 475 -5.44 18.40 -14.77
C THR A 475 -6.28 19.60 -14.28
N ASN A 476 -6.21 19.90 -12.99
CA ASN A 476 -6.85 21.04 -12.35
C ASN A 476 -6.26 22.37 -12.82
N TRP A 477 -4.93 22.47 -12.90
CA TRP A 477 -4.25 23.64 -13.44
C TRP A 477 -4.42 23.76 -14.96
N ASP A 478 -4.51 22.65 -15.68
CA ASP A 478 -4.85 22.64 -17.11
C ASP A 478 -6.26 23.20 -17.33
N ALA A 479 -7.24 22.77 -16.55
CA ALA A 479 -8.61 23.32 -16.59
C ALA A 479 -8.63 24.81 -16.25
N SER A 480 -7.84 25.27 -15.29
CA SER A 480 -7.68 26.69 -14.99
C SER A 480 -7.07 27.49 -16.14
N ASN A 481 -6.31 26.83 -17.01
CA ASN A 481 -5.63 27.39 -18.18
C ASN A 481 -6.38 27.08 -19.50
N GLY A 482 -7.70 26.84 -19.43
CA GLY A 482 -8.54 26.55 -20.59
C GLY A 482 -8.25 25.26 -21.32
N ASN A 483 -7.71 24.26 -20.61
CA ASN A 483 -7.30 22.95 -21.12
C ASN A 483 -6.23 23.05 -22.23
N SER A 484 -5.37 24.06 -22.13
CA SER A 484 -4.37 24.35 -23.17
C SER A 484 -3.36 23.21 -23.31
N PHE A 485 -2.96 22.58 -22.19
CA PHE A 485 -2.00 21.49 -22.20
C PHE A 485 -2.61 20.23 -22.85
N SER A 486 -3.75 19.77 -22.36
CA SER A 486 -4.38 18.54 -22.87
C SER A 486 -4.82 18.70 -24.34
N ASN A 487 -5.38 19.86 -24.70
CA ASN A 487 -5.83 20.11 -26.08
C ASN A 487 -4.67 20.17 -27.08
N THR A 488 -3.51 20.66 -26.69
CA THR A 488 -2.36 20.81 -27.58
C THR A 488 -1.50 19.54 -27.54
N VAL A 489 -0.95 19.19 -26.38
CA VAL A 489 -0.04 18.05 -26.26
C VAL A 489 -0.76 16.72 -26.49
N GLY A 490 -2.00 16.56 -25.98
CA GLY A 490 -2.79 15.35 -26.22
C GLY A 490 -3.04 15.11 -27.70
N ALA A 491 -3.52 16.13 -28.42
CA ALA A 491 -3.72 16.03 -29.87
C ALA A 491 -2.40 15.79 -30.66
N HIS A 492 -1.29 16.37 -30.19
CA HIS A 492 0.03 16.15 -30.79
C HIS A 492 0.53 14.72 -30.64
N LEU A 493 0.34 14.12 -29.47
CA LEU A 493 0.72 12.72 -29.19
C LEU A 493 0.06 11.73 -30.17
N ASP A 494 -1.18 11.99 -30.60
CA ASP A 494 -1.91 11.16 -31.56
C ASP A 494 -1.30 11.23 -32.97
N THR A 495 -0.46 12.22 -33.27
CA THR A 495 0.20 12.42 -34.57
C THR A 495 1.62 11.84 -34.63
N LEU A 496 2.18 11.44 -33.50
CA LEU A 496 3.55 10.91 -33.44
C LEU A 496 3.67 9.51 -34.07
N PRO A 497 4.85 9.16 -34.61
CA PRO A 497 5.06 7.94 -35.39
C PRO A 497 4.92 6.62 -34.61
#